data_5601c4c46ac0f1bbb37d32c3187018dd
#
_entry.id   5601c4c46ac0f1bbb37d32c3187018dd
#
_cell.length_a   1.000
_cell.length_b   1.000
_cell.length_c   1.000
_cell.angle_alpha   90.00
_cell.angle_beta   90.00
_cell.angle_gamma   90.00
#
_symmetry.space_group_name_H-M   'P 1'
#
loop_
_entity.id
_entity.type
_entity.pdbx_description
1 polymer ?
#
loop_
_entity_poly.entity_id
_entity_poly.type
_entity_poly.pdbx_seq_one_letter_code
_entity_poly.pdbx_strand_id
1 'polypeptide(L)'
;FNSEDVFEIFINSYAELYDPHTNYFSPVNADRFEINMSKTFEGIGARLQQDIEYTTIFSIMPGGPAYRSKSLEKGDKIIGVAQGDEGNFEDIIGWRLDDVVSRIKGPKASVVRLLVIKKESSIDAFPDTVRLVRDRVDVVDEDATFDIVPFNSNDRQFNIGVIKIPSFYINFEDAQKGVKDYKSVTRDVKRCIDSLKTLSVDGIIIDLRNNGGGSLQEAIDLTGLFIETGPVVQIKSSNGRIEIEKDFDKQIHYDGPLLVLNNSFTASS
;
A
#
# COMPACT_ATOMS: atom_id res chain seq x y z
N PHE A 1 20.92 -13.50 6.43
CA PHE A 1 19.89 -14.37 7.04
C PHE A 1 20.09 -14.36 8.53
N ASN A 2 19.02 -14.17 9.29
CA ASN A 2 18.97 -14.37 10.73
C ASN A 2 18.17 -15.63 11.07
N SER A 3 18.02 -15.96 12.38
CA SER A 3 17.27 -17.15 12.80
C SER A 3 15.78 -17.10 12.44
N GLU A 4 15.17 -15.91 12.37
CA GLU A 4 13.77 -15.72 11.97
C GLU A 4 13.58 -15.99 10.48
N ASP A 5 14.52 -15.51 9.63
CA ASP A 5 14.48 -15.78 8.19
C ASP A 5 14.52 -17.28 7.91
N VAL A 6 15.39 -18.02 8.64
CA VAL A 6 15.52 -19.47 8.51
C VAL A 6 14.27 -20.19 9.00
N PHE A 7 13.71 -19.73 10.12
CA PHE A 7 12.48 -20.30 10.67
C PHE A 7 11.29 -20.12 9.71
N GLU A 8 11.14 -18.90 9.16
CA GLU A 8 10.08 -18.58 8.19
C GLU A 8 10.17 -19.48 6.94
N ILE A 9 11.37 -19.61 6.36
CA ILE A 9 11.60 -20.51 5.21
C ILE A 9 11.23 -21.95 5.56
N PHE A 10 11.65 -22.45 6.72
CA PHE A 10 11.37 -23.82 7.14
C PHE A 10 9.86 -24.09 7.31
N ILE A 11 9.17 -23.20 8.03
CA ILE A 11 7.72 -23.34 8.29
C ILE A 11 6.93 -23.21 6.99
N ASN A 12 7.29 -22.28 6.11
CA ASN A 12 6.60 -22.12 4.84
C ASN A 12 6.83 -23.31 3.91
N SER A 13 8.04 -23.88 3.86
CA SER A 13 8.28 -25.10 3.11
C SER A 13 7.40 -26.28 3.59
N TYR A 14 7.04 -26.30 4.88
CA TYR A 14 6.14 -27.30 5.42
C TYR A 14 4.65 -26.98 5.13
N ALA A 15 4.24 -25.73 5.31
CA ALA A 15 2.85 -25.29 5.09
C ALA A 15 2.42 -25.46 3.62
N GLU A 16 3.29 -25.11 2.68
CA GLU A 16 3.06 -25.21 1.24
C GLU A 16 2.87 -26.64 0.73
N LEU A 17 3.32 -27.65 1.48
CA LEU A 17 3.03 -29.07 1.16
C LEU A 17 1.54 -29.40 1.30
N TYR A 18 0.81 -28.66 2.13
CA TYR A 18 -0.61 -28.89 2.39
C TYR A 18 -1.49 -27.92 1.63
N ASP A 19 -1.09 -26.66 1.54
CA ASP A 19 -1.82 -25.60 0.85
C ASP A 19 -0.86 -24.53 0.32
N PRO A 20 -0.76 -24.37 -1.01
CA PRO A 20 0.16 -23.40 -1.63
C PRO A 20 -0.18 -21.93 -1.33
N HIS A 21 -1.30 -21.65 -0.68
CA HIS A 21 -1.73 -20.29 -0.31
C HIS A 21 -1.61 -20.01 1.19
N THR A 22 -1.18 -21.00 1.98
CA THR A 22 -0.98 -20.81 3.41
C THR A 22 0.48 -20.48 3.70
N ASN A 23 0.73 -19.28 4.22
CA ASN A 23 2.06 -18.83 4.59
C ASN A 23 2.09 -18.34 6.05
N TYR A 24 3.19 -18.65 6.71
CA TYR A 24 3.59 -17.99 7.94
C TYR A 24 4.38 -16.72 7.61
N PHE A 25 4.07 -15.63 8.26
CA PHE A 25 4.86 -14.41 8.20
C PHE A 25 5.58 -14.19 9.53
N SER A 26 6.88 -13.93 9.47
CA SER A 26 7.61 -13.36 10.60
C SER A 26 7.00 -11.99 10.97
N PRO A 27 7.20 -11.49 12.20
CA PRO A 27 6.63 -10.19 12.61
C PRO A 27 6.93 -9.06 11.62
N VAL A 28 8.15 -9.02 11.06
CA VAL A 28 8.54 -8.01 10.06
C VAL A 28 7.76 -8.16 8.76
N ASN A 29 7.57 -9.39 8.29
CA ASN A 29 6.84 -9.65 7.05
C ASN A 29 5.32 -9.49 7.24
N ALA A 30 4.79 -9.80 8.43
CA ALA A 30 3.41 -9.52 8.80
C ALA A 30 3.13 -8.00 8.77
N ASP A 31 4.01 -7.19 9.36
CA ASP A 31 3.93 -5.72 9.33
C ASP A 31 3.98 -5.16 7.90
N ARG A 32 4.86 -5.73 7.05
CA ARG A 32 4.91 -5.37 5.63
C ARG A 32 3.64 -5.75 4.88
N PHE A 33 3.10 -6.94 5.15
CA PHE A 33 1.84 -7.38 4.55
C PHE A 33 0.70 -6.46 4.94
N GLU A 34 0.60 -6.10 6.23
CA GLU A 34 -0.41 -5.16 6.71
C GLU A 34 -0.31 -3.79 6.03
N ILE A 35 0.89 -3.24 5.89
CA ILE A 35 1.11 -1.97 5.18
C ILE A 35 0.71 -2.10 3.71
N ASN A 36 1.06 -3.21 3.06
CA ASN A 36 0.69 -3.43 1.67
C ASN A 36 -0.83 -3.55 1.48
N MET A 37 -1.53 -4.10 2.46
CA MET A 37 -2.99 -4.22 2.44
C MET A 37 -3.69 -2.93 2.85
N SER A 38 -3.22 -2.27 3.91
CA SER A 38 -3.85 -1.06 4.43
C SER A 38 -3.49 0.21 3.66
N LYS A 39 -2.38 0.19 2.91
CA LYS A 39 -1.75 1.36 2.28
C LYS A 39 -1.49 2.51 3.26
N THR A 40 -1.33 2.16 4.54
CA THR A 40 -1.05 3.11 5.62
C THR A 40 -0.02 2.53 6.59
N PHE A 41 0.74 3.38 7.25
CA PHE A 41 1.63 2.99 8.35
C PHE A 41 1.87 4.17 9.29
N GLU A 42 2.36 3.87 10.49
CA GLU A 42 2.76 4.89 11.46
C GLU A 42 4.29 5.07 11.44
N GLY A 43 4.74 6.30 11.19
CA GLY A 43 6.16 6.58 11.05
C GLY A 43 6.46 8.00 10.60
N ILE A 44 7.60 8.18 9.93
CA ILE A 44 8.07 9.50 9.48
C ILE A 44 7.71 9.84 8.03
N GLY A 45 7.23 8.89 7.23
CA GLY A 45 6.89 9.11 5.82
C GLY A 45 8.12 9.24 4.92
N ALA A 46 9.10 8.36 5.09
CA ALA A 46 10.24 8.24 4.19
C ALA A 46 10.43 6.78 3.75
N ARG A 47 10.74 6.56 2.48
CA ARG A 47 11.25 5.29 1.97
C ARG A 47 12.76 5.29 2.13
N LEU A 48 13.28 4.22 2.68
CA LEU A 48 14.70 4.04 2.96
C LEU A 48 15.30 2.97 2.06
N GLN A 49 16.58 3.08 1.77
CA GLN A 49 17.35 2.05 1.07
C GLN A 49 18.71 1.86 1.74
N GLN A 50 19.26 0.67 1.60
CA GLN A 50 20.64 0.38 2.01
C GLN A 50 21.60 0.81 0.90
N ASP A 51 22.61 1.58 1.26
CA ASP A 51 23.73 1.95 0.37
C ASP A 51 25.02 1.57 1.08
N ILE A 52 25.55 0.40 0.75
CA ILE A 52 26.72 -0.23 1.38
C ILE A 52 26.47 -0.37 2.90
N GLU A 53 27.06 0.48 3.72
CA GLU A 53 26.95 0.47 5.18
C GLU A 53 25.92 1.46 5.73
N TYR A 54 25.41 2.35 4.89
CA TYR A 54 24.53 3.45 5.30
C TYR A 54 23.09 3.20 4.90
N THR A 55 22.19 3.60 5.78
CA THR A 55 20.78 3.74 5.42
C THR A 55 20.54 5.12 4.85
N THR A 56 20.05 5.21 3.61
CA THR A 56 19.81 6.47 2.91
C THR A 56 18.33 6.69 2.65
N ILE A 57 17.93 7.96 2.54
CA ILE A 57 16.57 8.34 2.16
C ILE A 57 16.43 8.19 0.64
N PHE A 58 15.64 7.22 0.20
CA PHE A 58 15.31 7.01 -1.21
C PHE A 58 14.28 8.02 -1.72
N SER A 59 13.20 8.23 -0.95
CA SER A 59 12.17 9.22 -1.26
C SER A 59 11.42 9.64 0.01
N ILE A 60 10.79 10.81 -0.04
CA ILE A 60 9.95 11.35 1.04
C ILE A 60 8.52 11.37 0.54
N MET A 61 7.60 10.83 1.34
CA MET A 61 6.17 10.74 1.02
C MET A 61 5.50 12.08 1.27
N PRO A 62 4.75 12.60 0.29
CA PRO A 62 3.99 13.84 0.46
C PRO A 62 3.04 13.77 1.67
N GLY A 63 2.95 14.87 2.41
CA GLY A 63 2.07 14.95 3.59
C GLY A 63 2.58 14.26 4.85
N GLY A 64 3.61 13.41 4.77
CA GLY A 64 4.21 12.76 5.95
C GLY A 64 5.04 13.71 6.84
N PRO A 65 5.41 13.28 8.06
CA PRO A 65 6.22 14.11 8.97
C PRO A 65 7.55 14.58 8.38
N ALA A 66 8.27 13.71 7.67
CA ALA A 66 9.52 14.07 6.99
C ALA A 66 9.31 15.17 5.94
N TYR A 67 8.22 15.07 5.17
CA TYR A 67 7.86 16.08 4.18
C TYR A 67 7.53 17.43 4.82
N ARG A 68 6.71 17.42 5.87
CA ARG A 68 6.30 18.65 6.59
C ARG A 68 7.47 19.33 7.29
N SER A 69 8.42 18.57 7.79
CA SER A 69 9.59 19.11 8.52
C SER A 69 10.55 19.89 7.62
N LYS A 70 10.63 19.51 6.33
CA LYS A 70 11.62 20.02 5.37
C LYS A 70 13.09 19.85 5.83
N SER A 71 13.31 18.99 6.82
CA SER A 71 14.65 18.78 7.42
C SER A 71 15.38 17.60 6.80
N LEU A 72 14.71 16.81 5.95
CA LEU A 72 15.25 15.63 5.30
C LEU A 72 15.10 15.76 3.79
N GLU A 73 16.08 15.23 3.05
CA GLU A 73 16.08 15.19 1.59
C GLU A 73 16.47 13.81 1.05
N LYS A 74 16.10 13.54 -0.20
CA LYS A 74 16.55 12.34 -0.90
C LYS A 74 18.06 12.29 -0.98
N GLY A 75 18.65 11.18 -0.53
CA GLY A 75 20.10 10.95 -0.52
C GLY A 75 20.77 11.28 0.80
N ASP A 76 20.04 11.88 1.77
CA ASP A 76 20.55 12.05 3.14
C ASP A 76 20.83 10.67 3.76
N LYS A 77 21.92 10.55 4.53
CA LYS A 77 22.35 9.32 5.22
C LYS A 77 21.95 9.38 6.67
N ILE A 78 21.29 8.35 7.16
CA ILE A 78 20.94 8.20 8.57
C ILE A 78 22.00 7.31 9.22
N ILE A 79 22.65 7.82 10.25
CA ILE A 79 23.72 7.12 10.95
C ILE A 79 23.37 6.79 12.40
N GLY A 80 22.31 7.39 12.95
CA GLY A 80 21.87 7.12 14.30
C GLY A 80 20.40 7.40 14.50
N VAL A 81 19.78 6.67 15.41
CA VAL A 81 18.37 6.79 15.79
C VAL A 81 18.23 6.87 17.31
N ALA A 82 17.41 7.79 17.81
CA ALA A 82 17.06 7.88 19.21
C ALA A 82 15.55 7.98 19.40
N GLN A 83 15.04 7.36 20.46
CA GLN A 83 13.62 7.39 20.81
C GLN A 83 13.34 8.52 21.81
N GLY A 84 12.24 9.23 21.58
CA GLY A 84 11.83 10.35 22.44
C GLY A 84 12.78 11.55 22.38
N ASP A 85 12.57 12.49 23.29
CA ASP A 85 13.36 13.73 23.34
C ASP A 85 14.70 13.57 24.07
N GLU A 86 14.82 12.59 24.96
CA GLU A 86 15.99 12.42 25.83
C GLU A 86 16.70 11.06 25.66
N GLY A 87 16.21 10.18 24.77
CA GLY A 87 16.83 8.87 24.54
C GLY A 87 18.25 8.98 23.98
N ASN A 88 19.10 8.02 24.26
CA ASN A 88 20.43 7.93 23.67
C ASN A 88 20.33 7.55 22.19
N PHE A 89 21.25 8.07 21.38
CA PHE A 89 21.39 7.63 20.00
C PHE A 89 22.01 6.24 19.93
N GLU A 90 21.35 5.36 19.19
CA GLU A 90 21.89 4.08 18.77
C GLU A 90 22.58 4.30 17.41
N ASP A 91 23.82 3.88 17.27
CA ASP A 91 24.52 3.84 15.97
C ASP A 91 23.92 2.72 15.14
N ILE A 92 23.54 3.05 13.92
CA ILE A 92 22.87 2.10 12.99
C ILE A 92 23.69 1.82 11.73
N ILE A 93 24.95 2.25 11.68
CA ILE A 93 25.85 1.98 10.55
C ILE A 93 26.04 0.46 10.42
N GLY A 94 25.88 -0.06 9.22
CA GLY A 94 26.01 -1.50 8.95
C GLY A 94 24.81 -2.37 9.41
N TRP A 95 23.77 -1.78 9.99
CA TRP A 95 22.57 -2.53 10.35
C TRP A 95 21.79 -2.96 9.11
N ARG A 96 21.02 -4.04 9.24
CA ARG A 96 20.05 -4.43 8.23
C ARG A 96 18.97 -3.34 8.11
N LEU A 97 18.53 -3.09 6.90
CA LEU A 97 17.51 -2.07 6.64
C LEU A 97 16.24 -2.28 7.47
N ASP A 98 15.83 -3.54 7.66
CA ASP A 98 14.63 -3.88 8.43
C ASP A 98 14.75 -3.48 9.89
N ASP A 99 15.92 -3.71 10.50
CA ASP A 99 16.18 -3.34 11.87
C ASP A 99 16.15 -1.81 12.03
N VAL A 100 16.74 -1.08 11.08
CA VAL A 100 16.68 0.38 11.05
C VAL A 100 15.24 0.88 10.88
N VAL A 101 14.50 0.31 9.95
CA VAL A 101 13.10 0.68 9.70
C VAL A 101 12.26 0.46 10.95
N SER A 102 12.46 -0.65 11.67
CA SER A 102 11.75 -0.96 12.92
C SER A 102 12.00 0.09 14.02
N ARG A 103 13.21 0.67 14.07
CA ARG A 103 13.57 1.74 15.02
C ARG A 103 13.00 3.09 14.63
N ILE A 104 12.88 3.37 13.32
CA ILE A 104 12.36 4.64 12.82
C ILE A 104 10.83 4.67 12.84
N LYS A 105 10.15 3.57 12.52
CA LYS A 105 8.72 3.41 12.71
C LYS A 105 8.35 3.47 14.19
N GLY A 106 7.09 3.64 14.49
CA GLY A 106 6.55 3.58 15.84
C GLY A 106 5.25 4.36 15.98
N PRO A 107 4.59 4.31 17.14
CA PRO A 107 3.26 4.82 17.35
C PRO A 107 3.10 6.29 16.98
N LYS A 108 1.97 6.64 16.39
CA LYS A 108 1.56 8.02 16.13
C LYS A 108 1.77 8.90 17.37
N ALA A 109 2.19 10.13 17.16
CA ALA A 109 2.52 11.14 18.16
C ALA A 109 3.78 10.85 19.00
N SER A 110 4.46 9.72 18.81
CA SER A 110 5.77 9.47 19.43
C SER A 110 6.88 10.22 18.70
N VAL A 111 7.96 10.53 19.42
CA VAL A 111 9.12 11.27 18.89
C VAL A 111 10.21 10.30 18.48
N VAL A 112 10.84 10.56 17.33
CA VAL A 112 12.10 9.97 16.92
C VAL A 112 13.08 11.07 16.55
N ARG A 113 14.35 10.90 16.92
CA ARG A 113 15.45 11.76 16.50
C ARG A 113 16.42 10.97 15.66
N LEU A 114 16.86 11.56 14.57
CA LEU A 114 17.78 10.96 13.61
C LEU A 114 19.07 11.77 13.58
N LEU A 115 20.21 11.08 13.60
CA LEU A 115 21.49 11.68 13.21
C LEU A 115 21.65 11.50 11.71
N VAL A 116 21.82 12.62 11.02
CA VAL A 116 21.76 12.67 9.56
C VAL A 116 22.98 13.37 9.00
N ILE A 117 23.67 12.73 8.07
CA ILE A 117 24.68 13.36 7.22
C ILE A 117 23.99 13.77 5.93
N LYS A 118 24.05 15.06 5.62
CA LYS A 118 23.46 15.61 4.40
C LYS A 118 24.14 15.08 3.16
N LYS A 119 23.36 14.85 2.09
CA LYS A 119 23.81 14.29 0.82
C LYS A 119 25.07 14.99 0.27
N GLU A 120 25.13 16.31 0.40
CA GLU A 120 26.22 17.13 -0.18
C GLU A 120 27.41 17.29 0.78
N SER A 121 27.28 16.78 2.00
CA SER A 121 28.36 16.87 3.01
C SER A 121 29.36 15.73 2.87
N SER A 122 30.60 15.98 3.28
CA SER A 122 31.60 14.91 3.47
C SER A 122 31.10 13.92 4.53
N ILE A 123 31.53 12.66 4.43
CA ILE A 123 31.19 11.61 5.39
C ILE A 123 31.69 11.93 6.81
N ASP A 124 32.75 12.74 6.91
CA ASP A 124 33.36 13.20 8.16
C ASP A 124 32.68 14.48 8.70
N ALA A 125 31.64 14.97 8.06
CA ALA A 125 30.90 16.13 8.53
C ALA A 125 30.17 15.81 9.83
N PHE A 126 30.01 16.81 10.70
CA PHE A 126 29.18 16.66 11.89
C PHE A 126 27.73 16.39 11.48
N PRO A 127 27.10 15.32 12.02
CA PRO A 127 25.74 14.99 11.68
C PRO A 127 24.75 16.01 12.27
N ASP A 128 23.72 16.31 11.50
CA ASP A 128 22.58 17.08 11.98
C ASP A 128 21.64 16.21 12.79
N THR A 129 21.07 16.79 13.85
CA THR A 129 20.00 16.12 14.59
C THR A 129 18.64 16.57 14.06
N VAL A 130 17.91 15.63 13.48
CA VAL A 130 16.55 15.87 12.98
C VAL A 130 15.53 15.23 13.93
N ARG A 131 14.68 16.07 14.53
CA ARG A 131 13.58 15.64 15.40
C ARG A 131 12.28 15.55 14.61
N LEU A 132 11.63 14.41 14.66
CA LEU A 132 10.34 14.17 13.99
C LEU A 132 9.33 13.61 14.98
N VAL A 133 8.07 13.99 14.80
CA VAL A 133 6.93 13.39 15.49
C VAL A 133 6.26 12.44 14.50
N ARG A 134 6.19 11.16 14.84
CA ARG A 134 5.57 10.16 14.00
C ARG A 134 4.09 10.43 13.83
N ASP A 135 3.59 10.10 12.65
CA ASP A 135 2.18 10.24 12.32
C ASP A 135 1.75 9.08 11.42
N ARG A 136 0.44 8.96 11.21
CA ARG A 136 -0.08 8.09 10.16
C ARG A 136 0.30 8.67 8.80
N VAL A 137 0.79 7.81 7.93
CA VAL A 137 1.23 8.14 6.58
C VAL A 137 0.50 7.24 5.60
N ASP A 138 -0.13 7.83 4.60
CA ASP A 138 -0.80 7.11 3.52
C ASP A 138 0.18 6.91 2.35
N VAL A 139 0.18 5.70 1.78
CA VAL A 139 1.01 5.35 0.61
C VAL A 139 0.22 5.66 -0.67
N VAL A 140 0.09 6.94 -0.99
CA VAL A 140 -0.80 7.45 -2.08
C VAL A 140 -0.36 7.01 -3.48
N ASP A 141 0.93 6.74 -3.69
CA ASP A 141 1.47 6.34 -5.01
C ASP A 141 0.94 4.98 -5.49
N GLU A 142 0.29 4.23 -4.60
CA GLU A 142 -0.26 2.90 -4.86
C GLU A 142 -1.79 2.85 -4.74
N ASP A 143 -2.45 4.00 -4.83
CA ASP A 143 -3.91 4.11 -4.82
C ASP A 143 -4.50 3.84 -6.21
N ALA A 144 -5.81 3.57 -6.24
CA ALA A 144 -6.55 3.59 -7.49
C ALA A 144 -6.57 5.03 -8.05
N THR A 145 -6.23 5.14 -9.32
CA THR A 145 -6.16 6.43 -10.03
C THR A 145 -6.91 6.34 -11.35
N PHE A 146 -7.25 7.49 -11.93
CA PHE A 146 -7.83 7.50 -13.26
C PHE A 146 -7.13 8.47 -14.20
N ASP A 147 -7.21 8.14 -15.49
CA ASP A 147 -6.80 8.99 -16.61
C ASP A 147 -7.94 9.07 -17.61
N ILE A 148 -7.97 10.10 -18.45
CA ILE A 148 -8.87 10.19 -19.60
C ILE A 148 -8.05 10.04 -20.88
N VAL A 149 -8.42 9.03 -21.69
CA VAL A 149 -7.75 8.73 -22.94
C VAL A 149 -8.71 9.08 -24.08
N PRO A 150 -8.38 10.07 -24.94
CA PRO A 150 -9.15 10.34 -26.13
C PRO A 150 -8.96 9.22 -27.15
N PHE A 151 -10.06 8.75 -27.72
CA PHE A 151 -10.07 7.69 -28.73
C PHE A 151 -10.89 8.16 -29.94
N ASN A 152 -10.32 8.08 -31.13
CA ASN A 152 -10.98 8.48 -32.37
C ASN A 152 -11.44 7.25 -33.15
N SER A 153 -12.70 7.20 -33.51
CA SER A 153 -13.29 6.15 -34.38
C SER A 153 -14.41 6.73 -35.24
N ASN A 154 -14.41 6.43 -36.55
CA ASN A 154 -15.45 6.83 -37.48
C ASN A 154 -15.80 8.34 -37.42
N ASP A 155 -14.77 9.20 -37.47
CA ASP A 155 -14.91 10.67 -37.41
C ASP A 155 -15.51 11.21 -36.10
N ARG A 156 -15.64 10.37 -35.08
CA ARG A 156 -16.10 10.76 -33.76
C ARG A 156 -14.96 10.57 -32.75
N GLN A 157 -14.77 11.55 -31.91
CA GLN A 157 -13.89 11.46 -30.73
C GLN A 157 -14.69 10.99 -29.51
N PHE A 158 -14.16 10.01 -28.83
CA PHE A 158 -14.64 9.49 -27.54
C PHE A 158 -13.64 9.81 -26.46
N ASN A 159 -14.10 10.09 -25.27
CA ASN A 159 -13.30 10.23 -24.07
C ASN A 159 -13.50 8.99 -23.19
N ILE A 160 -12.48 8.18 -23.04
CA ILE A 160 -12.52 6.94 -22.26
C ILE A 160 -11.82 7.17 -20.92
N GLY A 161 -12.55 6.97 -19.84
CA GLY A 161 -11.98 6.96 -18.48
C GLY A 161 -11.25 5.63 -18.24
N VAL A 162 -10.00 5.67 -17.83
CA VAL A 162 -9.22 4.48 -17.48
C VAL A 162 -8.90 4.52 -16.00
N ILE A 163 -9.50 3.60 -15.23
CA ILE A 163 -9.24 3.47 -13.79
C ILE A 163 -8.23 2.36 -13.58
N LYS A 164 -7.04 2.70 -13.06
CA LYS A 164 -5.99 1.74 -12.72
C LYS A 164 -6.15 1.30 -11.28
N ILE A 165 -6.18 -0.01 -11.07
CA ILE A 165 -6.34 -0.63 -9.75
C ILE A 165 -5.11 -1.53 -9.48
N PRO A 166 -4.15 -1.08 -8.68
CA PRO A 166 -2.90 -1.81 -8.46
C PRO A 166 -3.06 -3.03 -7.57
N SER A 167 -4.01 -3.02 -6.63
CA SER A 167 -4.35 -4.13 -5.73
C SER A 167 -5.72 -3.91 -5.10
N PHE A 168 -6.30 -4.96 -4.50
CA PHE A 168 -7.56 -4.86 -3.74
C PHE A 168 -7.24 -4.56 -2.26
N TYR A 169 -6.80 -3.31 -1.99
CA TYR A 169 -6.37 -2.86 -0.68
C TYR A 169 -7.54 -2.44 0.21
N ILE A 170 -7.39 -2.68 1.52
CA ILE A 170 -8.30 -2.24 2.57
C ILE A 170 -7.55 -2.06 3.89
N ASN A 171 -7.88 -1.03 4.65
CA ASN A 171 -7.48 -0.91 6.05
C ASN A 171 -8.49 -1.63 6.94
N PHE A 172 -8.22 -2.91 7.24
CA PHE A 172 -9.09 -3.75 8.06
C PHE A 172 -9.30 -3.20 9.46
N GLU A 173 -8.27 -2.65 10.08
CA GLU A 173 -8.33 -2.13 11.44
C GLU A 173 -9.31 -0.95 11.54
N ASP A 174 -9.17 0.02 10.64
CA ASP A 174 -10.08 1.16 10.57
C ASP A 174 -11.50 0.74 10.19
N ALA A 175 -11.65 -0.21 9.28
CA ALA A 175 -12.95 -0.75 8.90
C ALA A 175 -13.66 -1.41 10.10
N GLN A 176 -12.94 -2.22 10.89
CA GLN A 176 -13.47 -2.86 12.10
C GLN A 176 -13.80 -1.85 13.21
N LYS A 177 -13.02 -0.77 13.32
CA LYS A 177 -13.29 0.32 14.26
C LYS A 177 -14.45 1.23 13.84
N GLY A 178 -15.02 1.00 12.65
CA GLY A 178 -16.13 1.79 12.12
C GLY A 178 -15.72 3.21 11.69
N VAL A 179 -14.47 3.42 11.34
CA VAL A 179 -14.00 4.69 10.77
C VAL A 179 -14.72 4.93 9.45
N LYS A 180 -15.44 6.04 9.33
CA LYS A 180 -16.30 6.30 8.17
C LYS A 180 -15.53 6.40 6.84
N ASP A 181 -14.30 6.88 6.88
CA ASP A 181 -13.48 7.10 5.68
C ASP A 181 -12.17 6.30 5.77
N TYR A 182 -12.29 4.98 6.00
CA TYR A 182 -11.14 4.08 5.97
C TYR A 182 -10.64 3.85 4.55
N LYS A 183 -9.37 3.54 4.41
CA LYS A 183 -8.73 3.26 3.13
C LYS A 183 -9.31 1.98 2.53
N SER A 184 -9.84 2.06 1.30
CA SER A 184 -10.49 0.97 0.57
C SER A 184 -10.44 1.25 -0.92
N VAL A 185 -10.07 0.26 -1.71
CA VAL A 185 -10.02 0.39 -3.18
C VAL A 185 -11.40 0.64 -3.76
N THR A 186 -12.42 0.00 -3.24
CA THR A 186 -13.82 0.21 -3.68
C THR A 186 -14.25 1.66 -3.52
N ARG A 187 -13.89 2.28 -2.39
CA ARG A 187 -14.18 3.71 -2.14
C ARG A 187 -13.42 4.62 -3.08
N ASP A 188 -12.15 4.33 -3.32
CA ASP A 188 -11.33 5.14 -4.22
C ASP A 188 -11.80 5.00 -5.67
N VAL A 189 -12.16 3.79 -6.13
CA VAL A 189 -12.77 3.57 -7.45
C VAL A 189 -14.11 4.27 -7.57
N LYS A 190 -14.94 4.26 -6.52
CA LYS A 190 -16.19 5.01 -6.50
C LYS A 190 -15.96 6.50 -6.72
N ARG A 191 -14.97 7.10 -6.04
CA ARG A 191 -14.57 8.50 -6.25
C ARG A 191 -14.04 8.76 -7.67
N CYS A 192 -13.27 7.82 -8.24
CA CYS A 192 -12.84 7.90 -9.63
C CYS A 192 -14.03 7.92 -10.60
N ILE A 193 -15.00 7.03 -10.40
CA ILE A 193 -16.21 6.96 -11.21
C ILE A 193 -17.02 8.27 -11.10
N ASP A 194 -17.20 8.81 -9.89
CA ASP A 194 -17.91 10.08 -9.68
C ASP A 194 -17.22 11.23 -10.42
N SER A 195 -15.90 11.28 -10.39
CA SER A 195 -15.12 12.26 -11.13
C SER A 195 -15.28 12.10 -12.64
N LEU A 196 -15.19 10.87 -13.16
CA LEU A 196 -15.34 10.56 -14.59
C LEU A 196 -16.75 10.86 -15.11
N LYS A 197 -17.80 10.62 -14.30
CA LYS A 197 -19.18 11.01 -14.63
C LYS A 197 -19.30 12.54 -14.77
N THR A 198 -18.66 13.29 -13.87
CA THR A 198 -18.65 14.76 -13.95
C THR A 198 -17.96 15.26 -15.22
N LEU A 199 -16.94 14.53 -15.68
CA LEU A 199 -16.19 14.81 -16.91
C LEU A 199 -16.87 14.26 -18.17
N SER A 200 -18.06 13.63 -18.03
CA SER A 200 -18.89 13.12 -19.12
C SER A 200 -18.14 12.20 -20.09
N VAL A 201 -17.43 11.20 -19.55
CA VAL A 201 -16.74 10.19 -20.37
C VAL A 201 -17.74 9.28 -21.09
N ASP A 202 -17.38 8.79 -22.28
CA ASP A 202 -18.23 7.91 -23.11
C ASP A 202 -18.20 6.44 -22.64
N GLY A 203 -17.20 6.05 -21.84
CA GLY A 203 -17.05 4.70 -21.29
C GLY A 203 -15.94 4.62 -20.28
N ILE A 204 -15.90 3.52 -19.51
CA ILE A 204 -14.87 3.27 -18.49
C ILE A 204 -14.12 1.97 -18.79
N ILE A 205 -12.81 2.01 -18.59
CA ILE A 205 -11.92 0.84 -18.59
C ILE A 205 -11.42 0.65 -17.18
N ILE A 206 -11.63 -0.54 -16.61
CA ILE A 206 -10.97 -0.98 -15.37
C ILE A 206 -9.67 -1.69 -15.75
N ASP A 207 -8.54 -1.12 -15.37
CA ASP A 207 -7.23 -1.69 -15.68
C ASP A 207 -6.69 -2.44 -14.45
N LEU A 208 -6.78 -3.78 -14.51
CA LEU A 208 -6.27 -4.72 -13.52
C LEU A 208 -4.92 -5.33 -13.94
N ARG A 209 -4.27 -4.84 -14.98
CA ARG A 209 -2.96 -5.38 -15.39
C ARG A 209 -1.95 -5.17 -14.27
N ASN A 210 -1.22 -6.25 -13.94
CA ASN A 210 -0.26 -6.33 -12.83
C ASN A 210 -0.91 -6.19 -11.42
N ASN A 211 -2.22 -6.31 -11.30
CA ASN A 211 -2.88 -6.40 -10.00
C ASN A 211 -2.62 -7.78 -9.39
N GLY A 212 -1.87 -7.83 -8.29
CA GLY A 212 -1.50 -9.08 -7.61
C GLY A 212 -2.60 -9.66 -6.71
N GLY A 213 -3.80 -9.06 -6.71
CA GLY A 213 -4.90 -9.49 -5.82
C GLY A 213 -5.04 -8.61 -4.58
N GLY A 214 -5.59 -9.18 -3.51
CA GLY A 214 -5.80 -8.51 -2.23
C GLY A 214 -7.01 -9.03 -1.46
N SER A 215 -7.84 -8.13 -0.95
CA SER A 215 -9.04 -8.46 -0.19
C SER A 215 -10.15 -9.00 -1.10
N LEU A 216 -10.61 -10.21 -0.83
CA LEU A 216 -11.76 -10.79 -1.50
C LEU A 216 -13.03 -9.92 -1.29
N GLN A 217 -13.22 -9.36 -0.09
CA GLN A 217 -14.36 -8.50 0.19
C GLN A 217 -14.33 -7.24 -0.67
N GLU A 218 -13.17 -6.63 -0.85
CA GLU A 218 -13.02 -5.47 -1.74
C GLU A 218 -13.33 -5.82 -3.21
N ALA A 219 -12.94 -7.02 -3.67
CA ALA A 219 -13.28 -7.46 -5.02
C ALA A 219 -14.80 -7.65 -5.21
N ILE A 220 -15.49 -8.16 -4.18
CA ILE A 220 -16.95 -8.29 -4.18
C ILE A 220 -17.62 -6.92 -4.19
N ASP A 221 -17.24 -6.04 -3.27
CA ASP A 221 -17.83 -4.71 -3.12
C ASP A 221 -17.55 -3.83 -4.35
N LEU A 222 -16.34 -3.95 -4.93
CA LEU A 222 -15.99 -3.24 -6.16
C LEU A 222 -16.83 -3.73 -7.35
N THR A 223 -17.05 -5.04 -7.47
CA THR A 223 -17.92 -5.61 -8.50
C THR A 223 -19.36 -5.08 -8.36
N GLY A 224 -19.84 -4.93 -7.13
CA GLY A 224 -21.15 -4.34 -6.81
C GLY A 224 -21.36 -2.91 -7.34
N LEU A 225 -20.27 -2.16 -7.60
CA LEU A 225 -20.41 -0.84 -8.24
C LEU A 225 -20.99 -0.91 -9.68
N PHE A 226 -20.95 -2.07 -10.32
CA PHE A 226 -21.30 -2.28 -11.72
C PHE A 226 -22.48 -3.22 -11.94
N ILE A 227 -22.97 -3.91 -10.92
CA ILE A 227 -24.10 -4.83 -11.00
C ILE A 227 -25.19 -4.46 -9.99
N GLU A 228 -26.45 -4.83 -10.26
CA GLU A 228 -27.54 -4.55 -9.33
C GLU A 228 -27.50 -5.47 -8.10
N THR A 229 -27.35 -6.74 -8.32
CA THR A 229 -27.13 -7.77 -7.30
C THR A 229 -26.64 -9.04 -7.99
N GLY A 230 -26.06 -9.95 -7.24
CA GLY A 230 -25.79 -11.28 -7.79
C GLY A 230 -24.56 -11.97 -7.22
N PRO A 231 -24.34 -13.22 -7.65
CA PRO A 231 -23.17 -13.97 -7.25
C PRO A 231 -21.91 -13.36 -7.89
N VAL A 232 -20.87 -13.16 -7.08
CA VAL A 232 -19.58 -12.64 -7.52
C VAL A 232 -18.53 -13.76 -7.45
N VAL A 233 -18.45 -14.48 -6.32
CA VAL A 233 -17.47 -15.54 -6.09
C VAL A 233 -18.15 -16.78 -5.55
N GLN A 234 -17.64 -17.96 -5.93
CA GLN A 234 -18.01 -19.24 -5.35
C GLN A 234 -16.81 -19.86 -4.63
N ILE A 235 -16.99 -20.20 -3.37
CA ILE A 235 -15.96 -20.85 -2.54
C ILE A 235 -16.41 -22.29 -2.29
N LYS A 236 -15.63 -23.27 -2.79
CA LYS A 236 -15.89 -24.68 -2.54
C LYS A 236 -14.97 -25.19 -1.45
N SER A 237 -15.53 -25.55 -0.31
CA SER A 237 -14.80 -26.15 0.80
C SER A 237 -14.42 -27.61 0.51
N SER A 238 -13.43 -28.15 1.23
CA SER A 238 -12.96 -29.53 1.09
C SER A 238 -14.05 -30.59 1.33
N ASN A 239 -15.07 -30.27 2.14
CA ASN A 239 -16.24 -31.12 2.39
C ASN A 239 -17.29 -31.06 1.26
N GLY A 240 -17.03 -30.34 0.17
CA GLY A 240 -17.93 -30.17 -0.96
C GLY A 240 -18.98 -29.05 -0.81
N ARG A 241 -19.05 -28.37 0.35
CA ARG A 241 -19.94 -27.22 0.54
C ARG A 241 -19.52 -26.07 -0.38
N ILE A 242 -20.52 -25.50 -1.07
CA ILE A 242 -20.33 -24.30 -1.89
C ILE A 242 -20.94 -23.10 -1.15
N GLU A 243 -20.14 -22.11 -0.91
CA GLU A 243 -20.56 -20.79 -0.42
C GLU A 243 -20.51 -19.82 -1.60
N ILE A 244 -21.53 -18.97 -1.70
CA ILE A 244 -21.64 -18.01 -2.77
C ILE A 244 -21.63 -16.62 -2.16
N GLU A 245 -20.53 -15.92 -2.41
CA GLU A 245 -20.41 -14.52 -2.06
C GLU A 245 -21.13 -13.67 -3.11
N LYS A 246 -21.92 -12.72 -2.65
CA LYS A 246 -22.83 -11.91 -3.49
C LYS A 246 -22.68 -10.45 -3.16
N ASP A 247 -22.97 -9.63 -4.16
CA ASP A 247 -23.38 -8.27 -3.91
C ASP A 247 -24.84 -8.26 -3.42
N PHE A 248 -25.08 -7.60 -2.29
CA PHE A 248 -26.40 -7.45 -1.68
C PHE A 248 -26.97 -6.03 -1.82
N ASP A 249 -26.14 -5.10 -2.23
CA ASP A 249 -26.51 -3.72 -2.49
C ASP A 249 -27.19 -3.66 -3.88
N LYS A 250 -28.29 -2.95 -3.99
CA LYS A 250 -29.02 -2.79 -5.26
C LYS A 250 -28.58 -1.56 -6.05
N GLN A 251 -27.53 -0.88 -5.61
CA GLN A 251 -27.10 0.36 -6.20
C GLN A 251 -26.03 0.13 -7.26
N ILE A 252 -26.43 0.18 -8.52
CA ILE A 252 -25.44 0.29 -9.60
C ILE A 252 -24.83 1.68 -9.56
N HIS A 253 -23.52 1.74 -9.34
CA HIS A 253 -22.83 3.02 -9.32
C HIS A 253 -22.43 3.51 -10.72
N TYR A 254 -22.20 2.58 -11.65
CA TYR A 254 -21.95 2.86 -13.07
C TYR A 254 -22.60 1.80 -13.96
N ASP A 255 -23.46 2.23 -14.87
CA ASP A 255 -24.23 1.40 -15.81
C ASP A 255 -23.89 1.66 -17.30
N GLY A 256 -22.85 2.48 -17.56
CA GLY A 256 -22.39 2.79 -18.91
C GLY A 256 -21.47 1.71 -19.50
N PRO A 257 -20.93 1.95 -20.72
CA PRO A 257 -20.00 1.02 -21.37
C PRO A 257 -18.77 0.74 -20.49
N LEU A 258 -18.52 -0.54 -20.22
CA LEU A 258 -17.44 -1.00 -19.32
C LEU A 258 -16.58 -2.06 -20.01
N LEU A 259 -15.27 -1.93 -19.86
CA LEU A 259 -14.28 -2.92 -20.27
C LEU A 259 -13.33 -3.20 -19.12
N VAL A 260 -12.91 -4.46 -18.95
CA VAL A 260 -11.90 -4.85 -17.97
C VAL A 260 -10.66 -5.35 -18.68
N LEU A 261 -9.50 -4.78 -18.33
CA LEU A 261 -8.19 -5.22 -18.83
C LEU A 261 -7.48 -6.04 -17.75
N ASN A 262 -6.96 -7.18 -18.13
CA ASN A 262 -6.08 -8.01 -17.31
C ASN A 262 -4.85 -8.48 -18.10
N ASN A 263 -3.89 -9.10 -17.42
CA ASN A 263 -2.72 -9.74 -18.03
C ASN A 263 -2.30 -10.98 -17.21
N SER A 264 -1.21 -11.63 -17.62
CA SER A 264 -0.69 -12.83 -16.95
C SER A 264 -0.23 -12.59 -15.50
N PHE A 265 -0.07 -11.35 -15.07
CA PHE A 265 0.29 -10.97 -13.70
C PHE A 265 -0.92 -10.52 -12.89
N THR A 266 -2.11 -10.48 -13.48
CA THR A 266 -3.35 -10.27 -12.74
C THR A 266 -3.67 -11.55 -11.98
N ALA A 267 -3.76 -11.49 -10.68
CA ALA A 267 -3.97 -12.64 -9.82
C ALA A 267 -4.99 -12.37 -8.72
N SER A 268 -5.44 -13.44 -8.13
CA SER A 268 -6.17 -13.61 -6.88
C SER A 268 -6.96 -12.39 -6.36
N SER A 269 -8.19 -12.35 -6.71
CA SER A 269 -9.20 -11.51 -6.05
C SER A 269 -10.55 -12.20 -6.10
#